data_be6adb55d339ba40f3f1354f9429b474
#
_entry.id   be6adb55d339ba40f3f1354f9429b474
#
_cell.length_a   1.000
_cell.length_b   1.000
_cell.length_c   1.000
_cell.angle_alpha   90.00
_cell.angle_beta   90.00
_cell.angle_gamma   90.00
#
_symmetry.space_group_name_H-M   'P 1'
#
loop_
_entity.id
_entity.type
_entity.pdbx_description
1 polymer ?
#
loop_
_entity_poly.entity_id
_entity_poly.type
_entity_poly.pdbx_seq_one_letter_code
_entity_poly.pdbx_strand_id
1 'polypeptide(L)'
;MTGGSSQEASVGEFVAQLLALPLLAWAGWLLLKRPAGAIHFTWLAFAAVLVAIPLLQALLPAAVAGGQGRAALAQDLALFGVAAPAHWSLAPAATRAAGFQLLPALAIFAMTLALPRAAHRRLAQLIVVLAIASLLLGLAQLGAPQESPLNPYPQWKPAMNGFFANPNHQATLLVVAATLACARLAMVAGAWPPGRPLRVMHGTVAALVMLLAAVALPLTGSRAGVVLIILACALVVAAHWPAWRGGTRSRVALAVSLAVAALALFLALRWMQVEAVDELRGPLRALTGEIAARFAPMGAGVGSYVPVFEQEAPRDLLMANYINHAHNEYAQWWLEAGVPALIAMLLGAAALALTLLGLLRQPAQMRGLGITALVALAAIMAHSLVDYPLRTPAMLAVAAALAGIAAAQAAGSDKGRSRANAPRTARDAPIMQRTGFNE
;
A
#
# COMPACT_ATOMS: atom_id res chain seq x y z
N MET A 1 -5.62 -20.30 -1.14
CA MET A 1 -5.40 -18.86 -1.41
C MET A 1 -4.14 -18.45 -0.67
N THR A 2 -3.34 -17.63 -1.28
CA THR A 2 -2.01 -17.28 -0.80
C THR A 2 -1.89 -15.77 -0.67
N GLY A 3 -1.17 -15.30 0.36
CA GLY A 3 -0.89 -13.87 0.54
C GLY A 3 -1.96 -13.02 1.25
N GLY A 4 -3.04 -13.60 1.72
CA GLY A 4 -4.07 -12.89 2.49
C GLY A 4 -3.86 -12.92 4.02
N SER A 5 -2.86 -13.66 4.49
CA SER A 5 -2.45 -13.72 5.90
C SER A 5 -1.04 -13.16 6.08
N SER A 6 -0.74 -12.72 7.28
CA SER A 6 0.61 -12.33 7.72
C SER A 6 1.33 -13.49 8.45
N GLN A 7 0.68 -14.62 8.60
CA GLN A 7 1.25 -15.83 9.21
C GLN A 7 2.03 -16.64 8.17
N GLU A 8 2.54 -17.80 8.57
CA GLU A 8 3.49 -18.65 7.86
C GLU A 8 3.34 -18.72 6.34
N ALA A 9 4.47 -18.74 5.65
CA ALA A 9 4.54 -18.80 4.20
C ALA A 9 3.89 -20.08 3.65
N SER A 10 2.90 -19.90 2.79
CA SER A 10 2.26 -20.99 2.07
C SER A 10 3.09 -21.41 0.85
N VAL A 11 2.84 -22.61 0.32
CA VAL A 11 3.44 -23.07 -0.95
C VAL A 11 3.25 -22.05 -2.07
N GLY A 12 2.10 -21.39 -2.12
CA GLY A 12 1.84 -20.39 -3.14
C GLY A 12 2.63 -19.09 -2.94
N GLU A 13 2.95 -18.70 -1.71
CA GLU A 13 3.86 -17.57 -1.46
C GLU A 13 5.28 -17.91 -1.91
N PHE A 14 5.74 -19.14 -1.65
CA PHE A 14 7.02 -19.61 -2.17
C PHE A 14 7.07 -19.59 -3.70
N VAL A 15 6.02 -20.06 -4.37
CA VAL A 15 5.90 -19.99 -5.84
C VAL A 15 5.90 -18.52 -6.31
N ALA A 16 5.19 -17.63 -5.63
CA ALA A 16 5.19 -16.20 -5.96
C ALA A 16 6.58 -15.56 -5.80
N GLN A 17 7.33 -15.94 -4.78
CA GLN A 17 8.73 -15.50 -4.56
C GLN A 17 9.65 -15.99 -5.67
N LEU A 18 9.54 -17.27 -6.08
CA LEU A 18 10.31 -17.82 -7.20
C LEU A 18 10.00 -17.09 -8.53
N LEU A 19 8.72 -16.85 -8.82
CA LEU A 19 8.30 -16.12 -10.02
C LEU A 19 8.72 -14.64 -10.00
N ALA A 20 8.89 -14.06 -8.82
CA ALA A 20 9.35 -12.68 -8.68
C ALA A 20 10.79 -12.48 -9.18
N LEU A 21 11.67 -13.49 -9.06
CA LEU A 21 13.08 -13.37 -9.45
C LEU A 21 13.28 -13.07 -10.95
N PRO A 22 12.73 -13.86 -11.90
CA PRO A 22 12.86 -13.55 -13.31
C PRO A 22 12.15 -12.24 -13.69
N LEU A 23 11.03 -11.89 -13.02
CA LEU A 23 10.34 -10.63 -13.22
C LEU A 23 11.18 -9.44 -12.77
N LEU A 24 11.87 -9.53 -11.63
CA LEU A 24 12.81 -8.51 -11.15
C LEU A 24 13.99 -8.32 -12.10
N ALA A 25 14.57 -9.42 -12.57
CA ALA A 25 15.67 -9.37 -13.54
C ALA A 25 15.23 -8.69 -14.84
N TRP A 26 14.07 -9.05 -15.35
CA TRP A 26 13.51 -8.43 -16.57
C TRP A 26 13.16 -6.95 -16.36
N ALA A 27 12.49 -6.61 -15.25
CA ALA A 27 12.18 -5.23 -14.92
C ALA A 27 13.46 -4.39 -14.77
N GLY A 28 14.47 -4.90 -14.08
CA GLY A 28 15.77 -4.27 -13.93
C GLY A 28 16.43 -3.98 -15.28
N TRP A 29 16.45 -4.97 -16.18
CA TRP A 29 16.97 -4.80 -17.54
C TRP A 29 16.20 -3.72 -18.33
N LEU A 30 14.87 -3.65 -18.20
CA LEU A 30 14.07 -2.61 -18.85
C LEU A 30 14.35 -1.22 -18.26
N LEU A 31 14.52 -1.12 -16.94
CA LEU A 31 14.76 0.13 -16.23
C LEU A 31 16.17 0.68 -16.50
N LEU A 32 17.18 -0.18 -16.61
CA LEU A 32 18.57 0.21 -16.97
C LEU A 32 18.65 0.90 -18.33
N LYS A 33 17.72 0.62 -19.25
CA LYS A 33 17.63 1.27 -20.56
C LYS A 33 16.94 2.64 -20.53
N ARG A 34 16.47 3.08 -19.38
CA ARG A 34 15.72 4.34 -19.23
C ARG A 34 16.53 5.33 -18.40
N PRO A 35 16.54 6.63 -18.74
CA PRO A 35 17.11 7.64 -17.87
C PRO A 35 16.32 7.69 -16.54
N ALA A 36 17.04 7.55 -15.43
CA ALA A 36 16.49 7.66 -14.08
C ALA A 36 16.43 9.13 -13.69
N GLY A 37 15.22 9.65 -13.39
CA GLY A 37 15.04 10.96 -12.75
C GLY A 37 15.00 10.82 -11.22
N ALA A 38 14.99 11.95 -10.52
CA ALA A 38 15.00 12.02 -9.05
C ALA A 38 13.89 11.17 -8.40
N ILE A 39 12.68 11.14 -8.98
CA ILE A 39 11.56 10.34 -8.48
C ILE A 39 11.91 8.85 -8.51
N HIS A 40 12.41 8.33 -9.63
CA HIS A 40 12.82 6.93 -9.73
C HIS A 40 13.94 6.58 -8.75
N PHE A 41 14.94 7.47 -8.64
CA PHE A 41 16.05 7.25 -7.72
C PHE A 41 15.58 7.15 -6.27
N THR A 42 14.69 8.05 -5.82
CA THR A 42 14.19 8.03 -4.44
C THR A 42 13.37 6.78 -4.13
N TRP A 43 12.53 6.32 -5.07
CA TRP A 43 11.81 5.07 -4.91
C TRP A 43 12.72 3.84 -4.90
N LEU A 44 13.76 3.82 -5.74
CA LEU A 44 14.75 2.73 -5.74
C LEU A 44 15.59 2.73 -4.48
N ALA A 45 15.98 3.91 -3.95
CA ALA A 45 16.67 4.03 -2.68
C ALA A 45 15.79 3.51 -1.53
N PHE A 46 14.50 3.88 -1.49
CA PHE A 46 13.53 3.34 -0.54
C PHE A 46 13.44 1.81 -0.62
N ALA A 47 13.27 1.26 -1.82
CA ALA A 47 13.20 -0.19 -2.03
C ALA A 47 14.51 -0.89 -1.61
N ALA A 48 15.66 -0.30 -1.90
CA ALA A 48 16.96 -0.83 -1.49
C ALA A 48 17.11 -0.88 0.03
N VAL A 49 16.68 0.17 0.74
CA VAL A 49 16.71 0.21 2.22
C VAL A 49 15.75 -0.82 2.80
N LEU A 50 14.54 -1.00 2.23
CA LEU A 50 13.60 -2.03 2.67
C LEU A 50 14.19 -3.45 2.57
N VAL A 51 14.99 -3.73 1.56
CA VAL A 51 15.69 -5.02 1.39
C VAL A 51 16.92 -5.12 2.31
N ALA A 52 17.67 -4.03 2.42
CA ALA A 52 18.90 -4.01 3.22
C ALA A 52 18.63 -4.25 4.71
N ILE A 53 17.53 -3.74 5.26
CA ILE A 53 17.19 -3.88 6.68
C ILE A 53 17.16 -5.37 7.08
N PRO A 54 16.25 -6.23 6.56
CA PRO A 54 16.19 -7.63 6.99
C PRO A 54 17.47 -8.41 6.63
N LEU A 55 18.12 -8.08 5.51
CA LEU A 55 19.38 -8.69 5.12
C LEU A 55 20.48 -8.43 6.15
N LEU A 56 20.69 -7.17 6.51
CA LEU A 56 21.71 -6.78 7.51
C LEU A 56 21.38 -7.35 8.88
N GLN A 57 20.11 -7.33 9.28
CA GLN A 57 19.68 -7.90 10.56
C GLN A 57 19.89 -9.41 10.67
N ALA A 58 19.76 -10.11 9.55
CA ALA A 58 19.97 -11.56 9.51
C ALA A 58 21.46 -11.96 9.47
N LEU A 59 22.34 -11.08 8.97
CA LEU A 59 23.74 -11.39 8.71
C LEU A 59 24.70 -10.78 9.74
N LEU A 60 24.42 -9.56 10.22
CA LEU A 60 25.32 -8.88 11.14
C LEU A 60 25.27 -9.43 12.57
N PRO A 61 26.38 -9.38 13.31
CA PRO A 61 26.43 -9.86 14.68
C PRO A 61 25.60 -9.00 15.64
N ALA A 62 25.16 -9.58 16.74
CA ALA A 62 24.33 -8.95 17.77
C ALA A 62 24.96 -7.67 18.35
N ALA A 63 26.30 -7.57 18.37
CA ALA A 63 27.03 -6.39 18.87
C ALA A 63 26.67 -5.09 18.13
N VAL A 64 26.23 -5.17 16.87
CA VAL A 64 25.80 -4.01 16.08
C VAL A 64 24.49 -3.41 16.59
N ALA A 65 23.62 -4.25 17.17
CA ALA A 65 22.27 -3.83 17.53
C ALA A 65 22.17 -3.02 18.83
N GLY A 66 22.97 -3.37 19.85
CA GLY A 66 22.90 -2.73 21.17
C GLY A 66 21.54 -2.91 21.87
N GLY A 67 21.23 -2.00 22.81
CA GLY A 67 19.94 -1.93 23.50
C GLY A 67 19.90 -2.67 24.84
N GLN A 68 19.19 -2.06 25.83
CA GLN A 68 19.07 -2.61 27.19
C GLN A 68 18.28 -3.93 27.23
N GLY A 69 17.22 -4.06 26.42
CA GLY A 69 16.41 -5.28 26.33
C GLY A 69 17.24 -6.48 25.86
N ARG A 70 18.17 -6.24 24.93
CA ARG A 70 19.08 -7.27 24.45
C ARG A 70 20.10 -7.72 25.51
N ALA A 71 20.63 -6.77 26.28
CA ALA A 71 21.54 -7.03 27.38
C ALA A 71 20.84 -7.83 28.49
N ALA A 72 19.61 -7.45 28.87
CA ALA A 72 18.79 -8.15 29.82
C ALA A 72 18.49 -9.60 29.35
N LEU A 73 18.04 -9.78 28.10
CA LEU A 73 17.81 -11.11 27.51
C LEU A 73 19.08 -11.98 27.57
N ALA A 74 20.26 -11.42 27.27
CA ALA A 74 21.51 -12.17 27.33
C ALA A 74 21.84 -12.62 28.77
N GLN A 75 21.57 -11.78 29.78
CA GLN A 75 21.74 -12.12 31.19
C GLN A 75 20.77 -13.24 31.62
N ASP A 76 19.49 -13.11 31.24
CA ASP A 76 18.48 -14.12 31.57
C ASP A 76 18.82 -15.48 30.97
N LEU A 77 19.20 -15.51 29.67
CA LEU A 77 19.61 -16.75 28.99
C LEU A 77 20.85 -17.38 29.63
N ALA A 78 21.81 -16.57 30.11
CA ALA A 78 23.00 -17.09 30.78
C ALA A 78 22.66 -17.80 32.09
N LEU A 79 21.61 -17.40 32.83
CA LEU A 79 21.12 -18.10 34.02
C LEU A 79 20.68 -19.53 33.74
N PHE A 80 20.23 -19.80 32.51
CA PHE A 80 19.81 -21.12 32.05
C PHE A 80 20.89 -21.85 31.24
N GLY A 81 22.11 -21.33 31.17
CA GLY A 81 23.19 -21.88 30.36
C GLY A 81 22.95 -21.78 28.84
N VAL A 82 22.05 -20.95 28.39
CA VAL A 82 21.71 -20.75 26.97
C VAL A 82 22.52 -19.59 26.39
N ALA A 83 23.12 -19.81 25.22
CA ALA A 83 23.86 -18.77 24.54
C ALA A 83 22.92 -17.65 24.04
N ALA A 84 23.32 -16.40 24.18
CA ALA A 84 22.61 -15.26 23.62
C ALA A 84 22.57 -15.33 22.08
N PRO A 85 21.50 -14.75 21.41
CA PRO A 85 21.41 -14.70 19.97
C PRO A 85 22.65 -14.07 19.32
N ALA A 86 23.27 -14.78 18.37
CA ALA A 86 24.51 -14.34 17.73
C ALA A 86 24.32 -13.22 16.71
N HIS A 87 23.12 -13.06 16.16
CA HIS A 87 22.81 -12.10 15.11
C HIS A 87 22.11 -10.85 15.65
N TRP A 88 22.13 -9.79 14.87
CA TRP A 88 21.34 -8.59 15.17
C TRP A 88 19.86 -8.92 15.38
N SER A 89 19.22 -9.68 14.44
CA SER A 89 17.86 -10.14 14.68
C SER A 89 17.79 -11.15 15.81
N LEU A 90 16.81 -11.01 16.72
CA LEU A 90 16.47 -11.99 17.75
C LEU A 90 15.75 -13.21 17.18
N ALA A 91 15.15 -13.07 15.97
CA ALA A 91 14.48 -14.14 15.24
C ALA A 91 14.99 -14.23 13.78
N PRO A 92 16.25 -14.67 13.54
CA PRO A 92 16.86 -14.61 12.20
C PRO A 92 16.09 -15.36 11.12
N ALA A 93 15.40 -16.44 11.46
CA ALA A 93 14.58 -17.20 10.53
C ALA A 93 13.37 -16.38 10.06
N ALA A 94 12.64 -15.75 10.98
CA ALA A 94 11.52 -14.87 10.67
C ALA A 94 11.96 -13.64 9.88
N THR A 95 13.13 -13.07 10.22
CA THR A 95 13.71 -11.93 9.50
C THR A 95 14.04 -12.29 8.04
N ARG A 96 14.61 -13.45 7.79
CA ARG A 96 14.84 -13.94 6.42
C ARG A 96 13.53 -14.14 5.66
N ALA A 97 12.55 -14.79 6.31
CA ALA A 97 11.22 -14.99 5.71
C ALA A 97 10.57 -13.64 5.32
N ALA A 98 10.59 -12.66 6.23
CA ALA A 98 10.09 -11.31 5.96
C ALA A 98 10.82 -10.63 4.79
N GLY A 99 12.13 -10.80 4.68
CA GLY A 99 12.92 -10.33 3.54
C GLY A 99 12.46 -10.96 2.21
N PHE A 100 12.22 -12.26 2.17
CA PHE A 100 11.72 -12.96 0.98
C PHE A 100 10.29 -12.53 0.60
N GLN A 101 9.44 -12.21 1.56
CA GLN A 101 8.09 -11.70 1.31
C GLN A 101 8.08 -10.36 0.54
N LEU A 102 9.16 -9.59 0.55
CA LEU A 102 9.28 -8.36 -0.24
C LEU A 102 9.43 -8.63 -1.75
N LEU A 103 9.96 -9.79 -2.17
CA LEU A 103 10.31 -10.06 -3.57
C LEU A 103 9.15 -9.89 -4.55
N PRO A 104 7.93 -10.46 -4.32
CA PRO A 104 6.81 -10.26 -5.23
C PRO A 104 6.39 -8.80 -5.36
N ALA A 105 6.35 -8.06 -4.24
CA ALA A 105 6.00 -6.65 -4.24
C ALA A 105 7.02 -5.80 -4.99
N LEU A 106 8.30 -6.05 -4.81
CA LEU A 106 9.39 -5.40 -5.54
C LEU A 106 9.32 -5.69 -7.04
N ALA A 107 9.02 -6.94 -7.42
CA ALA A 107 8.83 -7.31 -8.81
C ALA A 107 7.65 -6.57 -9.45
N ILE A 108 6.51 -6.50 -8.77
CA ILE A 108 5.33 -5.76 -9.22
C ILE A 108 5.64 -4.27 -9.32
N PHE A 109 6.31 -3.68 -8.34
CA PHE A 109 6.73 -2.28 -8.36
C PHE A 109 7.64 -1.97 -9.55
N ALA A 110 8.73 -2.73 -9.70
CA ALA A 110 9.72 -2.53 -10.76
C ALA A 110 9.11 -2.75 -12.15
N MET A 111 8.29 -3.80 -12.33
CA MET A 111 7.57 -4.02 -13.58
C MET A 111 6.60 -2.89 -13.87
N THR A 112 5.84 -2.42 -12.87
CA THR A 112 4.91 -1.30 -13.05
C THR A 112 5.63 -0.03 -13.49
N LEU A 113 6.79 0.27 -12.92
CA LEU A 113 7.64 1.38 -13.38
C LEU A 113 8.08 1.21 -14.83
N ALA A 114 8.34 -0.04 -15.27
CA ALA A 114 8.79 -0.36 -16.62
C ALA A 114 7.65 -0.39 -17.66
N LEU A 115 6.40 -0.52 -17.25
CA LEU A 115 5.25 -0.65 -18.15
C LEU A 115 4.86 0.68 -18.82
N PRO A 116 4.22 0.64 -20.01
CA PRO A 116 3.66 1.82 -20.65
C PRO A 116 2.37 2.29 -19.94
N ARG A 117 2.02 3.57 -20.08
CA ARG A 117 0.83 4.18 -19.44
C ARG A 117 -0.49 3.43 -19.71
N ALA A 118 -0.64 2.80 -20.87
CA ALA A 118 -1.83 2.00 -21.18
C ALA A 118 -1.96 0.78 -20.26
N ALA A 119 -0.85 0.13 -19.92
CA ALA A 119 -0.83 -1.00 -19.00
C ALA A 119 -1.19 -0.60 -17.55
N HIS A 120 -0.82 0.61 -17.12
CA HIS A 120 -1.21 1.11 -15.80
C HIS A 120 -2.73 1.16 -15.60
N ARG A 121 -3.48 1.53 -16.64
CA ARG A 121 -4.96 1.51 -16.59
C ARG A 121 -5.50 0.10 -16.45
N ARG A 122 -4.92 -0.87 -17.16
CA ARG A 122 -5.31 -2.29 -17.05
C ARG A 122 -4.96 -2.84 -15.67
N LEU A 123 -3.82 -2.47 -15.10
CA LEU A 123 -3.42 -2.87 -13.76
C LEU A 123 -4.38 -2.30 -12.70
N ALA A 124 -4.76 -1.03 -12.81
CA ALA A 124 -5.77 -0.43 -11.93
C ALA A 124 -7.14 -1.13 -12.06
N GLN A 125 -7.55 -1.51 -13.28
CA GLN A 125 -8.76 -2.29 -13.52
C GLN A 125 -8.67 -3.69 -12.90
N LEU A 126 -7.52 -4.36 -13.02
CA LEU A 126 -7.28 -5.67 -12.40
C LEU A 126 -7.43 -5.60 -10.88
N ILE A 127 -6.89 -4.56 -10.23
CA ILE A 127 -7.07 -4.35 -8.78
C ILE A 127 -8.56 -4.25 -8.43
N VAL A 128 -9.35 -3.50 -9.20
CA VAL A 128 -10.80 -3.38 -8.98
C VAL A 128 -11.51 -4.73 -9.19
N VAL A 129 -11.16 -5.49 -10.22
CA VAL A 129 -11.73 -6.82 -10.48
C VAL A 129 -11.42 -7.78 -9.33
N LEU A 130 -10.18 -7.80 -8.85
CA LEU A 130 -9.79 -8.62 -7.70
C LEU A 130 -10.51 -8.20 -6.42
N ALA A 131 -10.72 -6.90 -6.22
CA ALA A 131 -11.49 -6.39 -5.09
C ALA A 131 -12.96 -6.81 -5.15
N ILE A 132 -13.59 -6.82 -6.34
CA ILE A 132 -14.95 -7.33 -6.54
C ILE A 132 -14.99 -8.83 -6.26
N ALA A 133 -14.04 -9.61 -6.77
CA ALA A 133 -13.98 -11.05 -6.50
C ALA A 133 -13.82 -11.34 -5.00
N SER A 134 -12.97 -10.56 -4.31
CA SER A 134 -12.79 -10.64 -2.85
C SER A 134 -14.06 -10.24 -2.08
N LEU A 135 -14.77 -9.21 -2.56
CA LEU A 135 -16.06 -8.80 -2.01
C LEU A 135 -17.11 -9.90 -2.11
N LEU A 136 -17.25 -10.50 -3.31
CA LEU A 136 -18.23 -11.57 -3.53
C LEU A 136 -17.92 -12.80 -2.68
N LEU A 137 -16.64 -13.16 -2.54
CA LEU A 137 -16.23 -14.20 -1.61
C LEU A 137 -16.59 -13.83 -0.16
N GLY A 138 -16.29 -12.59 0.27
CA GLY A 138 -16.61 -12.12 1.61
C GLY A 138 -18.09 -12.14 1.93
N LEU A 139 -18.95 -11.79 0.96
CA LEU A 139 -20.40 -11.92 1.11
C LEU A 139 -20.84 -13.39 1.24
N ALA A 140 -20.26 -14.29 0.45
CA ALA A 140 -20.53 -15.71 0.56
C ALA A 140 -20.07 -16.30 1.91
N GLN A 141 -18.98 -15.79 2.49
CA GLN A 141 -18.46 -16.19 3.80
C GLN A 141 -19.43 -15.85 4.94
N LEU A 142 -20.20 -14.76 4.87
CA LEU A 142 -21.13 -14.35 5.93
C LEU A 142 -22.23 -15.40 6.20
N GLY A 143 -22.63 -16.17 5.19
CA GLY A 143 -23.63 -17.24 5.32
C GLY A 143 -23.04 -18.65 5.43
N ALA A 144 -21.72 -18.79 5.38
CA ALA A 144 -21.05 -20.09 5.37
C ALA A 144 -20.59 -20.52 6.78
N PRO A 145 -20.60 -21.83 7.08
CA PRO A 145 -19.96 -22.35 8.27
C PRO A 145 -18.45 -21.98 8.33
N GLN A 146 -17.90 -21.92 9.54
CA GLN A 146 -16.47 -21.57 9.74
C GLN A 146 -15.53 -22.50 8.97
N GLU A 147 -15.84 -23.78 8.90
CA GLU A 147 -15.05 -24.83 8.25
C GLU A 147 -15.35 -24.95 6.75
N SER A 148 -16.15 -24.05 6.19
CA SER A 148 -16.48 -24.05 4.78
C SER A 148 -15.23 -23.86 3.90
N PRO A 149 -15.14 -24.56 2.74
CA PRO A 149 -14.10 -24.29 1.75
C PRO A 149 -14.03 -22.84 1.24
N LEU A 150 -15.11 -22.08 1.44
CA LEU A 150 -15.15 -20.64 1.14
C LEU A 150 -14.33 -19.82 2.13
N ASN A 151 -14.03 -20.36 3.32
CA ASN A 151 -13.22 -19.70 4.35
C ASN A 151 -11.77 -20.17 4.28
N PRO A 152 -10.86 -19.45 3.63
CA PRO A 152 -9.47 -19.86 3.48
C PRO A 152 -8.67 -19.85 4.78
N TYR A 153 -9.23 -19.26 5.85
CA TYR A 153 -8.60 -19.12 7.17
C TYR A 153 -9.59 -19.56 8.27
N PRO A 154 -9.90 -20.86 8.39
CA PRO A 154 -10.95 -21.38 9.28
C PRO A 154 -10.67 -21.18 10.77
N GLN A 155 -9.41 -20.91 11.15
CA GLN A 155 -9.02 -20.59 12.52
C GLN A 155 -9.57 -19.26 13.04
N TRP A 156 -10.04 -18.39 12.15
CA TRP A 156 -10.63 -17.10 12.52
C TRP A 156 -12.16 -17.15 12.44
N LYS A 157 -12.83 -16.34 13.27
CA LYS A 157 -14.29 -16.24 13.25
C LYS A 157 -14.78 -15.85 11.86
N PRO A 158 -15.89 -16.43 11.37
CA PRO A 158 -16.51 -16.01 10.13
C PRO A 158 -16.82 -14.52 10.15
N ALA A 159 -16.31 -13.81 9.18
CA ALA A 159 -16.55 -12.40 8.95
C ALA A 159 -16.45 -12.13 7.44
N MET A 160 -16.71 -10.91 7.02
CA MET A 160 -16.54 -10.52 5.63
C MET A 160 -15.05 -10.33 5.31
N ASN A 161 -14.31 -11.44 5.29
CA ASN A 161 -12.85 -11.44 5.13
C ASN A 161 -12.39 -11.39 3.66
N GLY A 162 -13.20 -11.89 2.73
CA GLY A 162 -12.79 -12.05 1.34
C GLY A 162 -11.55 -12.91 1.19
N PHE A 163 -10.51 -12.38 0.55
CA PHE A 163 -9.24 -13.09 0.38
C PHE A 163 -8.32 -13.04 1.61
N PHE A 164 -8.70 -12.35 2.68
CA PHE A 164 -7.83 -12.06 3.82
C PHE A 164 -8.22 -12.84 5.07
N ALA A 165 -7.26 -13.03 5.97
CA ALA A 165 -7.51 -13.52 7.31
C ALA A 165 -8.11 -12.43 8.22
N ASN A 166 -7.83 -11.15 7.93
CA ASN A 166 -8.27 -9.99 8.69
C ASN A 166 -9.28 -9.17 7.87
N PRO A 167 -10.53 -8.94 8.38
CA PRO A 167 -11.53 -8.15 7.67
C PRO A 167 -11.13 -6.68 7.47
N ASN A 168 -10.23 -6.13 8.28
CA ASN A 168 -9.69 -4.78 8.05
C ASN A 168 -8.85 -4.69 6.76
N HIS A 169 -8.16 -5.78 6.38
CA HIS A 169 -7.43 -5.81 5.11
C HIS A 169 -8.38 -5.89 3.92
N GLN A 170 -9.50 -6.62 4.06
CA GLN A 170 -10.59 -6.59 3.10
C GLN A 170 -11.15 -5.17 2.95
N ALA A 171 -11.40 -4.48 4.06
CA ALA A 171 -11.84 -3.09 4.05
C ALA A 171 -10.85 -2.17 3.33
N THR A 172 -9.54 -2.36 3.56
CA THR A 172 -8.48 -1.59 2.86
C THR A 172 -8.54 -1.81 1.35
N LEU A 173 -8.72 -3.05 0.89
CA LEU A 173 -8.86 -3.35 -0.53
C LEU A 173 -10.11 -2.71 -1.14
N LEU A 174 -11.22 -2.70 -0.40
CA LEU A 174 -12.48 -2.03 -0.83
C LEU A 174 -12.31 -0.51 -0.92
N VAL A 175 -11.58 0.11 0.02
CA VAL A 175 -11.23 1.55 -0.05
C VAL A 175 -10.41 1.85 -1.30
N VAL A 176 -9.41 1.03 -1.62
CA VAL A 176 -8.61 1.16 -2.84
C VAL A 176 -9.50 1.06 -4.09
N ALA A 177 -10.36 0.04 -4.17
CA ALA A 177 -11.26 -0.16 -5.30
C ALA A 177 -12.23 1.01 -5.48
N ALA A 178 -12.84 1.48 -4.40
CA ALA A 178 -13.74 2.64 -4.41
C ALA A 178 -13.00 3.91 -4.85
N THR A 179 -11.77 4.13 -4.40
CA THR A 179 -10.93 5.26 -4.80
C THR A 179 -10.67 5.26 -6.31
N LEU A 180 -10.32 4.10 -6.89
CA LEU A 180 -10.11 3.92 -8.33
C LEU A 180 -11.40 4.10 -9.12
N ALA A 181 -12.52 3.58 -8.63
CA ALA A 181 -13.84 3.72 -9.22
C ALA A 181 -14.35 5.18 -9.17
N CYS A 182 -14.15 5.87 -8.04
CA CYS A 182 -14.49 7.28 -7.87
C CYS A 182 -13.78 8.17 -8.92
N ALA A 183 -12.48 7.94 -9.14
CA ALA A 183 -11.74 8.64 -10.18
C ALA A 183 -12.30 8.37 -11.57
N ARG A 184 -12.71 7.13 -11.85
CA ARG A 184 -13.32 6.78 -13.14
C ARG A 184 -14.64 7.48 -13.33
N LEU A 185 -15.47 7.51 -12.30
CA LEU A 185 -16.75 8.23 -12.32
C LEU A 185 -16.55 9.73 -12.52
N ALA A 186 -15.60 10.33 -11.80
CA ALA A 186 -15.22 11.72 -11.93
C ALA A 186 -14.79 12.08 -13.36
N MET A 187 -13.97 11.23 -13.99
CA MET A 187 -13.53 11.43 -15.38
C MET A 187 -14.69 11.31 -16.40
N VAL A 188 -15.65 10.41 -16.15
CA VAL A 188 -16.83 10.26 -17.01
C VAL A 188 -17.74 11.47 -16.87
N ALA A 189 -18.01 11.94 -15.66
CA ALA A 189 -18.84 13.10 -15.37
C ALA A 189 -18.26 14.41 -15.95
N GLY A 190 -16.91 14.55 -15.94
CA GLY A 190 -16.23 15.71 -16.51
C GLY A 190 -16.22 15.78 -18.05
N ALA A 191 -16.60 14.69 -18.72
CA ALA A 191 -16.56 14.57 -20.19
C ALA A 191 -17.96 14.70 -20.84
N TRP A 192 -18.84 15.55 -20.30
CA TRP A 192 -20.16 15.81 -20.87
C TRP A 192 -20.06 16.62 -22.19
N PRO A 193 -20.87 16.31 -23.27
CA PRO A 193 -22.06 15.48 -23.32
C PRO A 193 -21.77 13.97 -23.43
N PRO A 194 -22.71 13.12 -22.92
CA PRO A 194 -22.57 11.67 -22.91
C PRO A 194 -22.86 11.09 -24.29
N GLY A 195 -21.90 11.20 -25.21
CA GLY A 195 -22.13 10.80 -26.60
C GLY A 195 -21.67 9.39 -26.97
N ARG A 196 -21.14 8.59 -26.02
CA ARG A 196 -20.63 7.25 -26.34
C ARG A 196 -21.13 6.21 -25.34
N PRO A 197 -21.85 5.14 -25.78
CA PRO A 197 -22.41 4.12 -24.89
C PRO A 197 -21.37 3.47 -23.98
N LEU A 198 -20.14 3.28 -24.43
CA LEU A 198 -19.03 2.75 -23.63
C LEU A 198 -18.66 3.66 -22.43
N ARG A 199 -18.84 4.98 -22.52
CA ARG A 199 -18.59 5.86 -21.37
C ARG A 199 -19.68 5.72 -20.31
N VAL A 200 -20.93 5.64 -20.72
CA VAL A 200 -22.06 5.41 -19.82
C VAL A 200 -21.86 4.09 -19.08
N MET A 201 -21.57 3.01 -19.81
CA MET A 201 -21.29 1.70 -19.21
C MET A 201 -20.15 1.77 -18.18
N HIS A 202 -19.02 2.39 -18.50
CA HIS A 202 -17.93 2.52 -17.54
C HIS A 202 -18.30 3.38 -16.32
N GLY A 203 -19.13 4.40 -16.49
CA GLY A 203 -19.65 5.21 -15.39
C GLY A 203 -20.58 4.40 -14.50
N THR A 204 -21.50 3.62 -15.09
CA THR A 204 -22.42 2.75 -14.35
C THR A 204 -21.67 1.69 -13.55
N VAL A 205 -20.67 1.01 -14.15
CA VAL A 205 -19.85 0.02 -13.48
C VAL A 205 -19.08 0.68 -12.30
N ALA A 206 -18.50 1.87 -12.51
CA ALA A 206 -17.80 2.57 -11.45
C ALA A 206 -18.74 2.97 -10.29
N ALA A 207 -19.94 3.45 -10.59
CA ALA A 207 -20.94 3.78 -9.59
C ALA A 207 -21.39 2.54 -8.80
N LEU A 208 -21.58 1.42 -9.49
CA LEU A 208 -21.93 0.14 -8.84
C LEU A 208 -20.80 -0.34 -7.91
N VAL A 209 -19.54 -0.28 -8.34
CA VAL A 209 -18.39 -0.63 -7.49
C VAL A 209 -18.34 0.23 -6.24
N MET A 210 -18.56 1.54 -6.37
CA MET A 210 -18.59 2.45 -5.21
C MET A 210 -19.74 2.12 -4.27
N LEU A 211 -20.94 1.86 -4.80
CA LEU A 211 -22.10 1.49 -3.99
C LEU A 211 -21.87 0.18 -3.24
N LEU A 212 -21.38 -0.84 -3.93
CA LEU A 212 -21.07 -2.14 -3.33
C LEU A 212 -20.00 -2.02 -2.26
N ALA A 213 -18.93 -1.26 -2.49
CA ALA A 213 -17.90 -1.01 -1.49
C ALA A 213 -18.44 -0.26 -0.28
N ALA A 214 -19.28 0.78 -0.48
CA ALA A 214 -19.88 1.56 0.60
C ALA A 214 -20.82 0.73 1.49
N VAL A 215 -21.61 -0.18 0.88
CA VAL A 215 -22.53 -1.08 1.62
C VAL A 215 -21.75 -2.19 2.32
N ALA A 216 -20.70 -2.71 1.69
CA ALA A 216 -19.93 -3.84 2.21
C ALA A 216 -18.93 -3.44 3.33
N LEU A 217 -18.43 -2.20 3.32
CA LEU A 217 -17.45 -1.73 4.32
C LEU A 217 -17.94 -1.87 5.77
N PRO A 218 -19.15 -1.45 6.15
CA PRO A 218 -19.68 -1.68 7.50
C PRO A 218 -19.71 -3.17 7.88
N LEU A 219 -19.98 -4.06 6.92
CA LEU A 219 -20.03 -5.52 7.15
C LEU A 219 -18.66 -6.12 7.50
N THR A 220 -17.57 -5.44 7.17
CA THR A 220 -16.22 -5.84 7.61
C THR A 220 -15.96 -5.49 9.08
N GLY A 221 -16.76 -4.63 9.70
CA GLY A 221 -16.50 -4.08 11.04
C GLY A 221 -15.38 -3.04 11.09
N SER A 222 -14.74 -2.69 9.95
CA SER A 222 -13.63 -1.76 9.91
C SER A 222 -14.06 -0.30 9.95
N ARG A 223 -14.01 0.31 11.14
CA ARG A 223 -14.31 1.74 11.33
C ARG A 223 -13.35 2.64 10.54
N ALA A 224 -12.06 2.31 10.58
CA ALA A 224 -11.04 3.03 9.82
C ALA A 224 -11.32 2.97 8.31
N GLY A 225 -11.75 1.83 7.78
CA GLY A 225 -12.14 1.69 6.38
C GLY A 225 -13.27 2.64 5.99
N VAL A 226 -14.30 2.79 6.84
CA VAL A 226 -15.42 3.72 6.59
C VAL A 226 -14.95 5.18 6.54
N VAL A 227 -14.07 5.59 7.44
CA VAL A 227 -13.49 6.95 7.41
C VAL A 227 -12.64 7.16 6.15
N LEU A 228 -11.79 6.19 5.84
CA LEU A 228 -10.84 6.30 4.74
C LEU A 228 -11.50 6.32 3.36
N ILE A 229 -12.60 5.59 3.12
CA ILE A 229 -13.31 5.66 1.84
C ILE A 229 -13.86 7.07 1.58
N ILE A 230 -14.40 7.71 2.62
CA ILE A 230 -14.94 9.07 2.54
C ILE A 230 -13.82 10.05 2.20
N LEU A 231 -12.71 10.01 2.94
CA LEU A 231 -11.58 10.90 2.74
C LEU A 231 -10.93 10.69 1.37
N ALA A 232 -10.68 9.44 0.97
CA ALA A 232 -10.05 9.11 -0.30
C ALA A 232 -10.92 9.54 -1.50
N CYS A 233 -12.23 9.29 -1.46
CA CYS A 233 -13.15 9.72 -2.51
C CYS A 233 -13.24 11.26 -2.57
N ALA A 234 -13.30 11.95 -1.44
CA ALA A 234 -13.31 13.41 -1.40
C ALA A 234 -12.03 14.02 -2.01
N LEU A 235 -10.86 13.46 -1.67
CA LEU A 235 -9.58 13.89 -2.26
C LEU A 235 -9.52 13.64 -3.77
N VAL A 236 -10.03 12.49 -4.24
CA VAL A 236 -10.11 12.19 -5.68
C VAL A 236 -11.03 13.16 -6.39
N VAL A 237 -12.22 13.43 -5.86
CA VAL A 237 -13.15 14.41 -6.43
C VAL A 237 -12.48 15.79 -6.50
N ALA A 238 -11.87 16.26 -5.41
CA ALA A 238 -11.15 17.52 -5.37
C ALA A 238 -10.02 17.60 -6.41
N ALA A 239 -9.23 16.52 -6.57
CA ALA A 239 -8.13 16.45 -7.51
C ALA A 239 -8.58 16.49 -8.99
N HIS A 240 -9.76 15.95 -9.30
CA HIS A 240 -10.34 15.94 -10.65
C HIS A 240 -11.21 17.16 -10.94
N TRP A 241 -11.50 17.99 -9.92
CA TRP A 241 -12.34 19.17 -10.01
C TRP A 241 -11.99 20.17 -11.13
N PRO A 242 -10.71 20.48 -11.41
CA PRO A 242 -10.35 21.39 -12.49
C PRO A 242 -10.81 20.96 -13.88
N ALA A 243 -11.04 19.62 -14.08
CA ALA A 243 -11.57 19.08 -15.33
C ALA A 243 -13.09 19.34 -15.49
N TRP A 244 -13.78 19.74 -14.41
CA TRP A 244 -15.24 19.96 -14.37
C TRP A 244 -15.61 21.44 -14.48
N ARG A 245 -14.70 22.33 -14.82
CA ARG A 245 -14.92 23.79 -14.90
C ARG A 245 -16.02 24.13 -15.91
N GLY A 246 -17.27 24.03 -15.47
CA GLY A 246 -18.47 24.35 -16.22
C GLY A 246 -19.58 24.88 -15.32
N GLY A 247 -19.48 26.13 -14.86
CA GLY A 247 -20.59 26.87 -14.28
C GLY A 247 -20.99 26.54 -12.83
N THR A 248 -22.03 27.24 -12.34
CA THR A 248 -22.55 27.20 -10.96
C THR A 248 -22.97 25.81 -10.53
N ARG A 249 -23.57 25.00 -11.41
CA ARG A 249 -24.02 23.62 -11.12
C ARG A 249 -22.87 22.72 -10.66
N SER A 250 -21.72 22.85 -11.27
CA SER A 250 -20.52 22.06 -10.94
C SER A 250 -19.95 22.45 -9.56
N ARG A 251 -19.97 23.74 -9.21
CA ARG A 251 -19.55 24.23 -7.88
C ARG A 251 -20.50 23.79 -6.79
N VAL A 252 -21.80 23.81 -7.05
CA VAL A 252 -22.83 23.30 -6.13
C VAL A 252 -22.65 21.79 -5.91
N ALA A 253 -22.45 21.01 -6.98
CA ALA A 253 -22.23 19.58 -6.86
C ALA A 253 -20.97 19.24 -6.01
N LEU A 254 -19.87 19.99 -6.17
CA LEU A 254 -18.70 19.85 -5.32
C LEU A 254 -19.01 20.19 -3.85
N ALA A 255 -19.65 21.35 -3.63
CA ALA A 255 -19.99 21.79 -2.27
C ALA A 255 -20.88 20.75 -1.56
N VAL A 256 -21.89 20.23 -2.27
CA VAL A 256 -22.75 19.15 -1.76
C VAL A 256 -21.94 17.86 -1.49
N SER A 257 -21.07 17.46 -2.41
CA SER A 257 -20.23 16.26 -2.21
C SER A 257 -19.30 16.41 -1.01
N LEU A 258 -18.68 17.56 -0.82
CA LEU A 258 -17.84 17.85 0.34
C LEU A 258 -18.65 17.93 1.64
N ALA A 259 -19.85 18.51 1.61
CA ALA A 259 -20.74 18.55 2.77
C ALA A 259 -21.21 17.15 3.18
N VAL A 260 -21.59 16.30 2.21
CA VAL A 260 -21.95 14.90 2.45
C VAL A 260 -20.75 14.12 2.99
N ALA A 261 -19.56 14.31 2.43
CA ALA A 261 -18.34 13.68 2.93
C ALA A 261 -18.01 14.13 4.36
N ALA A 262 -18.15 15.42 4.68
CA ALA A 262 -17.93 15.96 6.03
C ALA A 262 -18.95 15.41 7.03
N LEU A 263 -20.24 15.34 6.65
CA LEU A 263 -21.29 14.77 7.49
C LEU A 263 -21.03 13.27 7.73
N ALA A 264 -20.73 12.51 6.67
CA ALA A 264 -20.46 11.09 6.78
C ALA A 264 -19.19 10.83 7.64
N LEU A 265 -18.16 11.65 7.49
CA LEU A 265 -16.98 11.62 8.34
C LEU A 265 -17.32 11.92 9.80
N PHE A 266 -18.12 12.95 10.06
CA PHE A 266 -18.59 13.30 11.41
C PHE A 266 -19.35 12.13 12.04
N LEU A 267 -20.30 11.55 11.31
CA LEU A 267 -21.08 10.39 11.80
C LEU A 267 -20.19 9.16 12.04
N ALA A 268 -19.23 8.89 11.17
CA ALA A 268 -18.26 7.81 11.34
C ALA A 268 -17.38 8.02 12.58
N LEU A 269 -16.89 9.24 12.80
CA LEU A 269 -16.11 9.59 13.99
C LEU A 269 -16.94 9.47 15.28
N ARG A 270 -18.23 9.88 15.25
CA ARG A 270 -19.15 9.69 16.38
C ARG A 270 -19.39 8.21 16.66
N TRP A 271 -19.61 7.39 15.63
CA TRP A 271 -19.73 5.94 15.77
C TRP A 271 -18.48 5.32 16.38
N MET A 272 -17.29 5.73 15.95
CA MET A 272 -16.02 5.28 16.54
C MET A 272 -15.91 5.58 18.04
N GLN A 273 -16.49 6.68 18.52
CA GLN A 273 -16.46 7.04 19.95
C GLN A 273 -17.40 6.20 20.81
N VAL A 274 -18.55 5.76 20.27
CA VAL A 274 -19.58 5.04 21.04
C VAL A 274 -19.15 3.60 21.39
N GLU A 275 -18.33 2.97 20.55
CA GLU A 275 -17.92 1.56 20.72
C GLU A 275 -16.45 1.40 21.15
N ALA A 276 -15.82 2.44 21.69
CA ALA A 276 -14.40 2.43 22.05
C ALA A 276 -14.05 1.54 23.26
N VAL A 277 -15.03 0.84 23.85
CA VAL A 277 -14.88 0.15 25.13
C VAL A 277 -13.97 -1.09 25.06
N ASP A 278 -13.74 -1.70 23.88
CA ASP A 278 -12.94 -2.93 23.74
C ASP A 278 -11.62 -2.72 22.95
N GLU A 279 -11.11 -1.52 22.83
CA GLU A 279 -9.92 -1.30 22.01
C GLU A 279 -8.61 -1.56 22.75
N LEU A 280 -8.12 -2.78 22.66
CA LEU A 280 -6.73 -3.14 23.01
C LEU A 280 -5.68 -2.38 22.16
N ARG A 281 -6.05 -1.78 21.05
CA ARG A 281 -5.11 -1.13 20.09
C ARG A 281 -4.34 0.03 20.69
N GLY A 282 -4.98 0.86 21.50
CA GLY A 282 -4.30 1.95 22.21
C GLY A 282 -3.25 1.44 23.20
N PRO A 283 -3.63 0.60 24.16
CA PRO A 283 -2.69 -0.06 25.07
C PRO A 283 -1.60 -0.87 24.37
N LEU A 284 -1.94 -1.64 23.33
CA LEU A 284 -0.95 -2.40 22.55
C LEU A 284 0.09 -1.50 21.88
N ARG A 285 -0.34 -0.38 21.32
CA ARG A 285 0.59 0.59 20.72
C ARG A 285 1.50 1.22 21.75
N ALA A 286 0.99 1.62 22.90
CA ALA A 286 1.78 2.19 23.99
C ALA A 286 2.82 1.18 24.49
N LEU A 287 2.39 -0.04 24.80
CA LEU A 287 3.27 -1.13 25.23
C LEU A 287 4.30 -1.49 24.15
N THR A 288 3.90 -1.54 22.87
CA THR A 288 4.85 -1.75 21.77
C THR A 288 5.91 -0.65 21.73
N GLY A 289 5.55 0.61 22.01
CA GLY A 289 6.49 1.74 22.10
C GLY A 289 7.46 1.61 23.27
N GLU A 290 7.00 1.18 24.44
CA GLU A 290 7.81 0.93 25.61
C GLU A 290 8.82 -0.22 25.38
N ILE A 291 8.33 -1.33 24.81
CA ILE A 291 9.19 -2.47 24.43
C ILE A 291 10.23 -2.01 23.39
N ALA A 292 9.81 -1.26 22.38
CA ALA A 292 10.69 -0.78 21.32
C ALA A 292 11.83 0.10 21.86
N ALA A 293 11.56 0.93 22.88
CA ALA A 293 12.58 1.75 23.52
C ALA A 293 13.71 0.91 24.16
N ARG A 294 13.40 -0.29 24.65
CA ARG A 294 14.39 -1.23 25.22
C ARG A 294 15.33 -1.83 24.16
N PHE A 295 14.86 -1.94 22.91
CA PHE A 295 15.64 -2.46 21.78
C PHE A 295 16.21 -1.36 20.88
N ALA A 296 16.02 -0.08 21.24
CA ALA A 296 16.64 1.03 20.53
C ALA A 296 18.19 0.98 20.69
N PRO A 297 18.95 1.52 19.72
CA PRO A 297 18.48 2.25 18.53
C PRO A 297 18.18 1.37 17.30
N MET A 298 18.58 0.10 17.28
CA MET A 298 18.61 -0.71 16.06
C MET A 298 17.45 -1.67 15.91
N GLY A 299 16.61 -1.84 16.95
CA GLY A 299 15.46 -2.72 16.95
C GLY A 299 15.81 -4.19 17.20
N ALA A 300 14.76 -5.01 17.31
CA ALA A 300 14.83 -6.43 17.66
C ALA A 300 15.01 -7.39 16.45
N GLY A 301 14.77 -6.90 15.24
CA GLY A 301 14.76 -7.68 13.99
C GLY A 301 13.38 -7.70 13.32
N VAL A 302 13.30 -7.52 12.01
CA VAL A 302 12.04 -7.59 11.26
C VAL A 302 11.46 -9.01 11.40
N GLY A 303 10.16 -9.12 11.74
CA GLY A 303 9.49 -10.39 12.01
C GLY A 303 9.68 -10.92 13.44
N SER A 304 10.39 -10.21 14.32
CA SER A 304 10.57 -10.62 15.72
C SER A 304 9.47 -10.12 16.67
N TYR A 305 8.42 -9.45 16.15
CA TYR A 305 7.39 -8.86 17.01
C TYR A 305 6.78 -9.85 17.98
N VAL A 306 6.30 -11.00 17.50
CA VAL A 306 5.61 -11.99 18.34
C VAL A 306 6.52 -12.49 19.48
N PRO A 307 7.69 -13.09 19.23
CA PRO A 307 8.51 -13.62 20.33
C PRO A 307 9.00 -12.52 21.29
N VAL A 308 9.26 -11.31 20.81
CA VAL A 308 9.66 -10.17 21.67
C VAL A 308 8.49 -9.69 22.50
N PHE A 309 7.31 -9.57 21.89
CA PHE A 309 6.11 -9.14 22.60
C PHE A 309 5.67 -10.16 23.66
N GLU A 310 5.68 -11.44 23.36
CA GLU A 310 5.35 -12.52 24.31
C GLU A 310 6.30 -12.56 25.52
N GLN A 311 7.58 -12.21 25.31
CA GLN A 311 8.57 -12.16 26.38
C GLN A 311 8.39 -10.92 27.29
N GLU A 312 8.03 -9.79 26.71
CA GLU A 312 8.05 -8.49 27.39
C GLU A 312 6.68 -8.04 27.92
N ALA A 313 5.60 -8.59 27.36
CA ALA A 313 4.24 -8.19 27.72
C ALA A 313 3.76 -8.79 29.05
N PRO A 314 2.86 -8.09 29.79
CA PRO A 314 2.23 -8.62 30.98
C PRO A 314 1.48 -9.92 30.70
N ARG A 315 1.58 -10.89 31.62
CA ARG A 315 0.98 -12.24 31.46
C ARG A 315 -0.54 -12.24 31.31
N ASP A 316 -1.23 -11.34 31.97
CA ASP A 316 -2.67 -11.17 31.88
C ASP A 316 -3.12 -10.78 30.48
N LEU A 317 -2.33 -9.98 29.76
CA LEU A 317 -2.59 -9.62 28.37
C LEU A 317 -2.35 -10.82 27.43
N LEU A 318 -1.35 -11.65 27.69
CA LEU A 318 -0.99 -12.82 26.86
C LEU A 318 -2.00 -13.96 27.01
N MET A 319 -2.55 -14.18 28.18
CA MET A 319 -3.46 -15.30 28.48
C MET A 319 -4.83 -15.14 27.81
N ALA A 320 -5.27 -13.92 27.53
CA ALA A 320 -6.60 -13.65 26.99
C ALA A 320 -6.63 -13.64 25.44
N ASN A 321 -5.51 -13.35 24.76
CA ASN A 321 -5.49 -13.09 23.33
C ASN A 321 -4.14 -13.48 22.70
N TYR A 322 -4.18 -14.10 21.51
CA TYR A 322 -2.99 -14.22 20.67
C TYR A 322 -2.76 -12.92 19.90
N ILE A 323 -1.69 -12.21 20.22
CA ILE A 323 -1.36 -10.92 19.65
C ILE A 323 -0.25 -11.09 18.62
N ASN A 324 -0.62 -11.17 17.35
CA ASN A 324 0.33 -11.38 16.25
C ASN A 324 1.00 -10.10 15.71
N HIS A 325 0.41 -8.92 15.98
CA HIS A 325 0.92 -7.63 15.51
C HIS A 325 0.52 -6.50 16.45
N ALA A 326 1.25 -5.38 16.37
CA ALA A 326 0.98 -4.16 17.14
C ALA A 326 -0.30 -3.42 16.74
N HIS A 327 -1.00 -3.85 15.68
CA HIS A 327 -2.09 -3.09 15.04
C HIS A 327 -1.72 -1.62 14.72
N ASN A 328 -0.44 -1.37 14.54
CA ASN A 328 0.14 -0.11 14.08
C ASN A 328 1.49 -0.44 13.44
N GLU A 329 1.57 -0.37 12.10
CA GLU A 329 2.80 -0.75 11.39
C GLU A 329 3.99 0.11 11.73
N TYR A 330 3.79 1.40 12.00
CA TYR A 330 4.88 2.32 12.32
C TYR A 330 5.51 2.00 13.69
N ALA A 331 4.67 1.71 14.68
CA ALA A 331 5.14 1.28 16.00
C ALA A 331 5.86 -0.07 15.93
N GLN A 332 5.30 -1.02 15.15
CA GLN A 332 5.93 -2.33 14.97
C GLN A 332 7.26 -2.21 14.22
N TRP A 333 7.33 -1.39 13.16
CA TRP A 333 8.58 -1.13 12.45
C TRP A 333 9.65 -0.48 13.36
N TRP A 334 9.22 0.40 14.27
CA TRP A 334 10.12 1.00 15.26
C TRP A 334 10.69 -0.06 16.22
N LEU A 335 9.86 -0.99 16.72
CA LEU A 335 10.32 -2.10 17.54
C LEU A 335 11.28 -3.02 16.76
N GLU A 336 10.92 -3.37 15.53
CA GLU A 336 11.64 -4.36 14.75
C GLU A 336 12.94 -3.83 14.13
N ALA A 337 12.98 -2.57 13.71
CA ALA A 337 14.10 -2.03 12.96
C ALA A 337 14.64 -0.68 13.46
N GLY A 338 14.04 -0.04 14.46
CA GLY A 338 14.57 1.16 15.09
C GLY A 338 14.91 2.30 14.11
N VAL A 339 16.10 2.88 14.24
CA VAL A 339 16.60 3.97 13.37
C VAL A 339 16.58 3.60 11.88
N PRO A 340 17.01 2.41 11.42
CA PRO A 340 16.82 1.99 10.03
C PRO A 340 15.38 2.07 9.55
N ALA A 341 14.37 1.77 10.38
CA ALA A 341 12.96 1.95 10.03
C ALA A 341 12.61 3.44 9.82
N LEU A 342 13.09 4.34 10.66
CA LEU A 342 12.90 5.78 10.48
C LEU A 342 13.49 6.27 9.16
N ILE A 343 14.69 5.80 8.80
CA ILE A 343 15.31 6.11 7.51
C ILE A 343 14.43 5.63 6.36
N ALA A 344 13.92 4.40 6.42
CA ALA A 344 13.00 3.89 5.41
C ALA A 344 11.71 4.74 5.34
N MET A 345 11.10 5.08 6.47
CA MET A 345 9.90 5.93 6.52
C MET A 345 10.14 7.32 5.92
N LEU A 346 11.28 7.95 6.22
CA LEU A 346 11.64 9.26 5.66
C LEU A 346 11.88 9.19 4.16
N LEU A 347 12.56 8.15 3.67
CA LEU A 347 12.74 7.93 2.23
C LEU A 347 11.41 7.67 1.53
N GLY A 348 10.53 6.87 2.13
CA GLY A 348 9.18 6.64 1.63
C GLY A 348 8.35 7.93 1.55
N ALA A 349 8.39 8.74 2.61
CA ALA A 349 7.73 10.04 2.65
C ALA A 349 8.29 11.00 1.59
N ALA A 350 9.61 11.05 1.42
CA ALA A 350 10.26 11.83 0.37
C ALA A 350 9.85 11.35 -1.03
N ALA A 351 9.81 10.03 -1.26
CA ALA A 351 9.37 9.45 -2.53
C ALA A 351 7.92 9.82 -2.86
N LEU A 352 7.01 9.76 -1.87
CA LEU A 352 5.62 10.19 -2.01
C LEU A 352 5.51 11.68 -2.31
N ALA A 353 6.24 12.52 -1.57
CA ALA A 353 6.24 13.97 -1.76
C ALA A 353 6.77 14.36 -3.15
N LEU A 354 7.89 13.80 -3.59
CA LEU A 354 8.45 14.05 -4.93
C LEU A 354 7.51 13.55 -6.04
N THR A 355 6.84 12.41 -5.82
CA THR A 355 5.82 11.90 -6.74
C THR A 355 4.64 12.85 -6.83
N LEU A 356 4.11 13.33 -5.71
CA LEU A 356 3.04 14.33 -5.70
C LEU A 356 3.45 15.61 -6.43
N LEU A 357 4.62 16.17 -6.12
CA LEU A 357 5.14 17.36 -6.77
C LEU A 357 5.32 17.15 -8.28
N GLY A 358 5.81 15.99 -8.71
CA GLY A 358 5.91 15.60 -10.11
C GLY A 358 4.55 15.56 -10.80
N LEU A 359 3.54 14.98 -10.16
CA LEU A 359 2.17 14.91 -10.67
C LEU A 359 1.52 16.30 -10.75
N LEU A 360 1.70 17.15 -9.73
CA LEU A 360 1.12 18.49 -9.70
C LEU A 360 1.69 19.41 -10.80
N ARG A 361 2.91 19.15 -11.25
CA ARG A 361 3.54 19.87 -12.38
C ARG A 361 2.99 19.46 -13.75
N GLN A 362 2.20 18.38 -13.83
CA GLN A 362 1.61 17.92 -15.09
C GLN A 362 0.27 18.63 -15.38
N PRO A 363 -0.13 18.72 -16.65
CA PRO A 363 -1.48 19.13 -17.02
C PRO A 363 -2.55 18.26 -16.37
N ALA A 364 -3.66 18.85 -15.94
CA ALA A 364 -4.72 18.16 -15.20
C ALA A 364 -5.23 16.89 -15.91
N GLN A 365 -5.27 16.88 -17.25
CA GLN A 365 -5.72 15.75 -18.07
C GLN A 365 -4.78 14.53 -17.99
N MET A 366 -3.50 14.75 -17.67
CA MET A 366 -2.47 13.70 -17.68
C MET A 366 -2.18 13.09 -16.31
N ARG A 367 -2.47 13.82 -15.21
CA ARG A 367 -2.11 13.42 -13.85
C ARG A 367 -3.14 12.56 -13.15
N GLY A 368 -4.35 12.41 -13.69
CA GLY A 368 -5.51 11.85 -12.98
C GLY A 368 -5.27 10.45 -12.41
N LEU A 369 -4.77 9.51 -13.20
CA LEU A 369 -4.48 8.15 -12.72
C LEU A 369 -3.37 8.13 -11.66
N GLY A 370 -2.31 8.93 -11.85
CA GLY A 370 -1.19 9.01 -10.90
C GLY A 370 -1.64 9.56 -9.54
N ILE A 371 -2.43 10.63 -9.53
CA ILE A 371 -2.99 11.19 -8.28
C ILE A 371 -3.93 10.19 -7.62
N THR A 372 -4.79 9.52 -8.38
CA THR A 372 -5.69 8.50 -7.83
C THR A 372 -4.92 7.36 -7.18
N ALA A 373 -3.87 6.84 -7.85
CA ALA A 373 -3.01 5.80 -7.29
C ALA A 373 -2.30 6.28 -6.01
N LEU A 374 -1.84 7.54 -5.98
CA LEU A 374 -1.22 8.13 -4.81
C LEU A 374 -2.20 8.29 -3.64
N VAL A 375 -3.46 8.71 -3.90
CA VAL A 375 -4.51 8.80 -2.87
C VAL A 375 -4.87 7.41 -2.33
N ALA A 376 -5.00 6.41 -3.20
CA ALA A 376 -5.26 5.03 -2.78
C ALA A 376 -4.11 4.47 -1.93
N LEU A 377 -2.86 4.73 -2.31
CA LEU A 377 -1.69 4.37 -1.53
C LEU A 377 -1.65 5.10 -0.18
N ALA A 378 -1.96 6.40 -0.15
CA ALA A 378 -2.04 7.17 1.08
C ALA A 378 -3.14 6.64 2.02
N ALA A 379 -4.25 6.12 1.48
CA ALA A 379 -5.29 5.48 2.29
C ALA A 379 -4.79 4.17 2.93
N ILE A 380 -4.00 3.35 2.21
CA ILE A 380 -3.34 2.16 2.79
C ILE A 380 -2.39 2.59 3.93
N MET A 381 -1.53 3.60 3.69
CA MET A 381 -0.60 4.12 4.69
C MET A 381 -1.32 4.70 5.92
N ALA A 382 -2.46 5.38 5.72
CA ALA A 382 -3.27 5.87 6.82
C ALA A 382 -3.94 4.74 7.61
N HIS A 383 -4.39 3.66 6.95
CA HIS A 383 -4.91 2.47 7.63
C HIS A 383 -3.82 1.79 8.47
N SER A 384 -2.57 1.82 8.03
CA SER A 384 -1.40 1.28 8.76
C SER A 384 -1.13 1.98 10.11
N LEU A 385 -1.78 3.11 10.41
CA LEU A 385 -1.75 3.74 11.74
C LEU A 385 -2.58 2.98 12.79
N VAL A 386 -3.55 2.18 12.35
CA VAL A 386 -4.52 1.49 13.23
C VAL A 386 -4.66 -0.01 12.93
N ASP A 387 -3.92 -0.52 11.93
CA ASP A 387 -3.85 -1.92 11.56
C ASP A 387 -2.51 -2.23 10.86
N TYR A 388 -2.38 -3.40 10.21
CA TYR A 388 -1.14 -3.86 9.55
C TYR A 388 -1.36 -4.44 8.13
N PRO A 389 -2.04 -3.70 7.21
CA PRO A 389 -2.37 -4.23 5.89
C PRO A 389 -1.15 -4.62 5.05
N LEU A 390 -0.02 -3.91 5.20
CA LEU A 390 1.21 -4.16 4.43
C LEU A 390 1.99 -5.41 4.89
N ARG A 391 1.59 -6.03 6.01
CA ARG A 391 2.13 -7.31 6.45
C ARG A 391 1.55 -8.50 5.66
N THR A 392 0.50 -8.28 4.87
CA THR A 392 -0.02 -9.30 3.97
C THR A 392 0.57 -9.14 2.57
N PRO A 393 1.12 -10.21 1.97
CA PRO A 393 1.70 -10.15 0.63
C PRO A 393 0.74 -9.58 -0.43
N ALA A 394 -0.55 -9.87 -0.33
CA ALA A 394 -1.56 -9.36 -1.26
C ALA A 394 -1.71 -7.83 -1.19
N MET A 395 -1.84 -7.24 0.00
CA MET A 395 -1.94 -5.79 0.15
C MET A 395 -0.62 -5.09 -0.15
N LEU A 396 0.51 -5.70 0.19
CA LEU A 396 1.83 -5.19 -0.17
C LEU A 396 2.01 -5.13 -1.69
N ALA A 397 1.52 -6.15 -2.43
CA ALA A 397 1.50 -6.18 -3.89
C ALA A 397 0.63 -5.06 -4.48
N VAL A 398 -0.56 -4.83 -3.91
CA VAL A 398 -1.44 -3.72 -4.31
C VAL A 398 -0.77 -2.37 -4.07
N ALA A 399 -0.17 -2.16 -2.89
CA ALA A 399 0.56 -0.94 -2.57
C ALA A 399 1.74 -0.70 -3.53
N ALA A 400 2.50 -1.75 -3.84
CA ALA A 400 3.61 -1.72 -4.79
C ALA A 400 3.15 -1.34 -6.22
N ALA A 401 2.03 -1.90 -6.67
CA ALA A 401 1.42 -1.54 -7.97
C ALA A 401 1.00 -0.07 -8.01
N LEU A 402 0.32 0.41 -6.95
CA LEU A 402 -0.12 1.81 -6.84
C LEU A 402 1.07 2.78 -6.79
N ALA A 403 2.11 2.45 -6.01
CA ALA A 403 3.36 3.22 -5.96
C ALA A 403 4.03 3.30 -7.33
N GLY A 404 4.15 2.17 -8.03
CA GLY A 404 4.71 2.09 -9.37
C GLY A 404 3.91 2.90 -10.39
N ILE A 405 2.56 2.83 -10.36
CA ILE A 405 1.69 3.67 -11.21
C ILE A 405 1.93 5.15 -10.93
N ALA A 406 1.89 5.57 -9.67
CA ALA A 406 2.04 6.97 -9.29
C ALA A 406 3.43 7.52 -9.72
N ALA A 407 4.50 6.80 -9.40
CA ALA A 407 5.87 7.18 -9.72
C ALA A 407 6.11 7.25 -11.24
N ALA A 408 5.66 6.24 -12.01
CA ALA A 408 5.80 6.21 -13.46
C ALA A 408 5.00 7.34 -14.15
N GLN A 409 3.81 7.66 -13.64
CA GLN A 409 3.02 8.79 -14.15
C GLN A 409 3.70 10.13 -13.83
N ALA A 410 4.27 10.29 -12.63
CA ALA A 410 4.96 11.50 -12.20
C ALA A 410 6.23 11.78 -13.03
N ALA A 411 7.03 10.76 -13.30
CA ALA A 411 8.30 10.87 -14.05
C ALA A 411 8.12 11.20 -15.54
N GLY A 412 6.94 10.97 -16.11
CA GLY A 412 6.66 11.27 -17.51
C GLY A 412 6.73 12.76 -17.89
N SER A 413 6.80 13.67 -16.89
CA SER A 413 6.92 15.13 -17.10
C SER A 413 8.31 15.59 -17.55
N ASP A 414 9.37 14.85 -17.19
CA ASP A 414 10.76 15.24 -17.50
C ASP A 414 11.11 15.11 -19.00
N LYS A 415 10.49 14.14 -19.69
CA LYS A 415 10.70 13.97 -21.14
C LYS A 415 10.13 15.10 -21.99
N GLY A 416 9.05 15.73 -21.52
CA GLY A 416 8.46 16.90 -22.18
C GLY A 416 9.35 18.15 -22.09
N ARG A 417 10.01 18.35 -20.95
CA ARG A 417 10.91 19.48 -20.72
C ARG A 417 12.25 19.36 -21.47
N SER A 418 12.82 18.16 -21.52
CA SER A 418 14.07 17.92 -22.27
C SER A 418 13.88 18.17 -23.76
N ARG A 419 12.71 17.82 -24.34
CA ARG A 419 12.39 18.11 -25.73
C ARG A 419 12.02 19.58 -25.98
N ALA A 420 11.47 20.28 -24.99
CA ALA A 420 11.15 21.72 -25.12
C ALA A 420 12.39 22.59 -24.99
N ASN A 421 13.42 22.14 -24.27
CA ASN A 421 14.68 22.83 -24.07
C ASN A 421 15.78 22.40 -25.09
N ALA A 422 15.49 21.46 -26.00
CA ALA A 422 16.40 21.19 -27.11
C ALA A 422 16.52 22.42 -27.99
N PRO A 423 17.75 22.87 -28.35
CA PRO A 423 17.93 24.05 -29.19
C PRO A 423 17.12 23.92 -30.47
N ARG A 424 16.45 25.00 -30.86
CA ARG A 424 15.62 25.09 -32.08
C ARG A 424 16.34 24.77 -33.38
N THR A 425 17.69 24.69 -33.36
CA THR A 425 18.54 24.38 -34.49
C THR A 425 18.34 22.99 -35.12
N ALA A 426 17.67 22.07 -34.44
CA ALA A 426 17.39 20.72 -34.97
C ALA A 426 15.98 20.60 -35.61
N ARG A 427 15.16 21.65 -35.60
CA ARG A 427 13.78 21.62 -36.11
C ARG A 427 13.60 22.21 -37.50
N ASP A 428 14.56 23.01 -37.97
CA ASP A 428 14.43 23.81 -39.19
C ASP A 428 15.36 23.33 -40.32
N ALA A 429 15.75 22.03 -40.37
CA ALA A 429 16.38 21.46 -41.54
C ALA A 429 15.33 21.34 -42.67
N PRO A 430 15.45 22.09 -43.78
CA PRO A 430 14.50 22.01 -44.87
C PRO A 430 14.52 20.60 -45.47
N ILE A 431 13.34 20.00 -45.60
CA ILE A 431 13.14 18.80 -46.38
C ILE A 431 13.49 19.14 -47.83
N MET A 432 14.70 18.75 -48.31
CA MET A 432 15.03 18.80 -49.74
C MET A 432 14.03 17.91 -50.47
N GLN A 433 13.12 18.55 -51.18
CA GLN A 433 12.31 17.93 -52.20
C GLN A 433 13.26 17.31 -53.25
N ARG A 434 13.32 15.98 -53.29
CA ARG A 434 13.85 15.29 -54.45
C ARG A 434 12.87 15.49 -55.60
N THR A 435 13.16 16.49 -56.43
CA THR A 435 12.55 16.61 -57.77
C THR A 435 12.98 15.39 -58.58
N GLY A 436 11.99 14.69 -59.08
CA GLY A 436 12.20 13.60 -60.02
C GLY A 436 12.81 14.10 -61.34
N PHE A 437 13.65 13.29 -61.87
CA PHE A 437 13.97 13.30 -63.31
C PHE A 437 13.24 12.13 -63.94
N ASN A 438 12.32 12.48 -64.84
CA ASN A 438 11.89 11.61 -65.91
C ASN A 438 13.02 11.59 -66.97
N GLU A 439 13.43 10.41 -67.37
CA GLU A 439 13.59 10.00 -68.74
C GLU A 439 13.63 8.46 -68.77
#